data_ca86d766e2ee686b3b8211ed9197d7a8
#
_entry.id   ca86d766e2ee686b3b8211ed9197d7a8
#
_cell.length_a   1.000
_cell.length_b   1.000
_cell.length_c   1.000
_cell.angle_alpha   90.00
_cell.angle_beta   90.00
_cell.angle_gamma   90.00
#
_symmetry.space_group_name_H-M   'P 1'
#
loop_
_entity.id
_entity.type
_entity.pdbx_description
1 polymer ?
#
loop_
_entity_poly.entity_id
_entity_poly.type
_entity_poly.pdbx_seq_one_letter_code
_entity_poly.pdbx_strand_id
1 'polypeptide(L)'
;VRGVDWDFNAWGGLDGGLYFPWDQDDQVAAKVLEIERVDRYKAPLVLEGGSIHVDGQGTLITTEECLLNPNRNPQLSKAQIEDLLRAYLNVDTIIWLGRGVYLDETNGHVDNIINIVRPGVVALTWTDDRNDPQWEISNDAYERLTAATDARGRKLEVHRIHQPGPIYITEEEARDVDAVAGTLPRNTGDRLAGSYINYYACNGGVIVPVFGDAHDAAALQSLQGLYPERKVTPVPAREILLGGGNIHCITQQQPAG
;
A
#
# COMPACT_ATOMS: atom_id res chain seq x y z
N VAL A 1 -19.66 10.50 -7.30
CA VAL A 1 -18.74 9.40 -6.94
C VAL A 1 -19.22 8.12 -7.61
N ARG A 2 -18.30 7.28 -8.06
CA ARG A 2 -18.57 5.97 -8.66
C ARG A 2 -17.59 4.97 -8.06
N GLY A 3 -17.97 3.71 -7.94
CA GLY A 3 -17.12 2.68 -7.37
C GLY A 3 -16.66 1.66 -8.40
N VAL A 4 -15.38 1.34 -8.38
CA VAL A 4 -14.83 0.21 -9.11
C VAL A 4 -14.80 -0.99 -8.17
N ASP A 5 -15.39 -2.08 -8.61
CA ASP A 5 -15.43 -3.34 -7.89
C ASP A 5 -14.44 -4.31 -8.57
N TRP A 6 -13.27 -4.42 -7.98
CA TRP A 6 -12.20 -5.32 -8.41
C TRP A 6 -12.45 -6.74 -7.91
N ASP A 7 -11.91 -7.73 -8.60
CA ASP A 7 -11.87 -9.09 -8.07
C ASP A 7 -10.88 -9.16 -6.89
N PHE A 8 -11.18 -9.99 -5.89
CA PHE A 8 -10.34 -10.19 -4.72
C PHE A 8 -10.04 -11.68 -4.52
N ASN A 9 -8.79 -12.00 -4.18
CA ASN A 9 -8.34 -13.37 -3.99
C ASN A 9 -7.46 -13.57 -2.74
N ALA A 10 -7.73 -12.85 -1.66
CA ALA A 10 -6.97 -12.92 -0.41
C ALA A 10 -5.45 -12.71 -0.60
N TRP A 11 -5.08 -11.71 -1.45
CA TRP A 11 -3.70 -11.32 -1.75
C TRP A 11 -2.83 -12.42 -2.35
N GLY A 12 -3.38 -13.34 -3.11
CA GLY A 12 -2.58 -14.36 -3.81
C GLY A 12 -3.29 -15.68 -4.08
N GLY A 13 -4.53 -15.81 -3.69
CA GLY A 13 -5.33 -17.01 -3.93
C GLY A 13 -4.76 -18.24 -3.24
N LEU A 14 -4.76 -19.36 -3.95
CA LEU A 14 -4.21 -20.63 -3.45
C LEU A 14 -2.67 -20.71 -3.56
N ASP A 15 -2.04 -19.73 -4.21
CA ASP A 15 -0.59 -19.70 -4.44
C ASP A 15 0.04 -18.51 -3.71
N GLY A 16 0.17 -18.64 -2.41
CA GLY A 16 0.77 -17.61 -1.54
C GLY A 16 -0.20 -16.56 -1.00
N GLY A 17 -1.51 -16.76 -1.14
CA GLY A 17 -2.51 -15.92 -0.47
C GLY A 17 -2.55 -16.10 1.05
N LEU A 18 -3.14 -15.14 1.75
CA LEU A 18 -3.11 -15.12 3.21
C LEU A 18 -4.10 -16.09 3.84
N TYR A 19 -5.23 -16.38 3.17
CA TYR A 19 -6.24 -17.31 3.66
C TYR A 19 -7.15 -17.85 2.55
N PHE A 20 -7.89 -18.89 2.89
CA PHE A 20 -8.93 -19.54 2.06
C PHE A 20 -10.07 -20.04 2.96
N PRO A 21 -11.35 -19.92 2.56
CA PRO A 21 -11.87 -19.26 1.35
C PRO A 21 -11.98 -17.73 1.49
N TRP A 22 -12.18 -17.02 0.37
CA TRP A 22 -12.35 -15.55 0.33
C TRP A 22 -13.63 -15.09 -0.40
N ASP A 23 -14.57 -16.00 -0.64
CA ASP A 23 -15.80 -15.72 -1.39
C ASP A 23 -16.72 -14.67 -0.74
N GLN A 24 -16.63 -14.50 0.58
CA GLN A 24 -17.33 -13.45 1.29
C GLN A 24 -16.64 -12.09 1.12
N ASP A 25 -15.32 -12.09 1.16
CA ASP A 25 -14.50 -10.87 1.04
C ASP A 25 -14.56 -10.28 -0.36
N ASP A 26 -14.62 -11.13 -1.40
CA ASP A 26 -14.81 -10.69 -2.79
C ASP A 26 -16.16 -9.95 -3.02
N GLN A 27 -17.11 -10.09 -2.10
CA GLN A 27 -18.39 -9.37 -2.16
C GLN A 27 -18.36 -8.02 -1.41
N VAL A 28 -17.34 -7.73 -0.64
CA VAL A 28 -17.31 -6.53 0.23
C VAL A 28 -17.43 -5.24 -0.58
N ALA A 29 -16.68 -5.11 -1.68
CA ALA A 29 -16.76 -3.94 -2.55
C ALA A 29 -18.19 -3.69 -3.06
N ALA A 30 -18.86 -4.74 -3.56
CA ALA A 30 -20.23 -4.63 -4.04
C ALA A 30 -21.20 -4.18 -2.94
N LYS A 31 -21.07 -4.72 -1.72
CA LYS A 31 -21.92 -4.36 -0.57
C LYS A 31 -21.68 -2.94 -0.08
N VAL A 32 -20.43 -2.48 -0.04
CA VAL A 32 -20.09 -1.10 0.31
C VAL A 32 -20.72 -0.13 -0.68
N LEU A 33 -20.60 -0.40 -1.99
CA LEU A 33 -21.20 0.46 -3.03
C LEU A 33 -22.73 0.50 -2.97
N GLU A 34 -23.36 -0.60 -2.60
CA GLU A 34 -24.81 -0.65 -2.34
C GLU A 34 -25.20 0.22 -1.13
N ILE A 35 -24.47 0.14 -0.02
CA ILE A 35 -24.69 0.96 1.19
C ILE A 35 -24.53 2.45 0.86
N GLU A 36 -23.47 2.81 0.14
CA GLU A 36 -23.16 4.18 -0.26
C GLU A 36 -24.07 4.69 -1.40
N ARG A 37 -24.85 3.81 -2.04
CA ARG A 37 -25.76 4.13 -3.15
C ARG A 37 -25.07 4.80 -4.32
N VAL A 38 -23.89 4.31 -4.68
CA VAL A 38 -23.12 4.78 -5.82
C VAL A 38 -23.09 3.74 -6.93
N ASP A 39 -22.87 4.18 -8.18
CA ASP A 39 -22.79 3.30 -9.34
C ASP A 39 -21.61 2.32 -9.18
N ARG A 40 -21.84 1.06 -9.46
CA ARG A 40 -20.86 -0.02 -9.41
C ARG A 40 -20.34 -0.34 -10.81
N TYR A 41 -19.03 -0.40 -10.97
CA TYR A 41 -18.34 -0.84 -12.18
C TYR A 41 -17.48 -2.06 -11.85
N LYS A 42 -17.95 -3.26 -12.19
CA LYS A 42 -17.17 -4.50 -12.03
C LYS A 42 -16.01 -4.50 -13.01
N ALA A 43 -14.80 -4.67 -12.51
CA ALA A 43 -13.59 -4.74 -13.31
C ALA A 43 -13.03 -6.17 -13.34
N PRO A 44 -12.59 -6.68 -14.50
CA PRO A 44 -12.08 -8.04 -14.65
C PRO A 44 -10.59 -8.10 -14.30
N LEU A 45 -10.23 -7.71 -13.10
CA LEU A 45 -8.86 -7.63 -12.61
C LEU A 45 -8.83 -7.89 -11.11
N VAL A 46 -7.98 -8.80 -10.66
CA VAL A 46 -7.65 -8.91 -9.23
C VAL A 46 -6.77 -7.73 -8.88
N LEU A 47 -7.27 -6.84 -8.00
CA LEU A 47 -6.58 -5.65 -7.57
C LEU A 47 -7.05 -5.21 -6.19
N GLU A 48 -6.14 -4.87 -5.33
CA GLU A 48 -6.38 -4.33 -3.99
C GLU A 48 -6.08 -2.82 -3.95
N GLY A 49 -6.81 -2.07 -3.11
CA GLY A 49 -6.63 -0.62 -2.97
C GLY A 49 -5.20 -0.21 -2.60
N GLY A 50 -4.53 -1.01 -1.76
CA GLY A 50 -3.14 -0.79 -1.35
C GLY A 50 -2.10 -1.04 -2.45
N SER A 51 -2.47 -1.72 -3.54
CA SER A 51 -1.57 -1.98 -4.67
C SER A 51 -1.38 -0.79 -5.61
N ILE A 52 -2.16 0.27 -5.45
CA ILE A 52 -2.13 1.47 -6.30
C ILE A 52 -2.16 2.76 -5.48
N HIS A 53 -1.49 3.80 -5.98
CA HIS A 53 -1.67 5.19 -5.54
C HIS A 53 -1.93 6.08 -6.74
N VAL A 54 -2.88 7.00 -6.63
CA VAL A 54 -3.24 7.97 -7.68
C VAL A 54 -3.08 9.40 -7.20
N ASP A 55 -2.70 10.31 -8.10
CA ASP A 55 -2.51 11.74 -7.77
C ASP A 55 -3.75 12.60 -8.05
N GLY A 56 -4.82 12.01 -8.59
CA GLY A 56 -6.01 12.73 -9.02
C GLY A 56 -5.82 13.62 -10.28
N GLN A 57 -4.64 13.57 -10.91
CA GLN A 57 -4.31 14.33 -12.11
C GLN A 57 -3.82 13.46 -13.28
N GLY A 58 -4.13 12.17 -13.23
CA GLY A 58 -3.84 11.20 -14.29
C GLY A 58 -2.60 10.34 -14.07
N THR A 59 -1.93 10.45 -12.91
CA THR A 59 -0.78 9.61 -12.56
C THR A 59 -1.18 8.51 -11.60
N LEU A 60 -0.71 7.29 -11.87
CA LEU A 60 -0.82 6.14 -10.96
C LEU A 60 0.59 5.59 -10.70
N ILE A 61 0.85 5.18 -9.46
CA ILE A 61 2.08 4.48 -9.07
C ILE A 61 1.70 3.11 -8.50
N THR A 62 2.42 2.07 -8.90
CA THR A 62 2.24 0.68 -8.47
C THR A 62 3.57 -0.07 -8.44
N THR A 63 3.57 -1.35 -8.02
CA THR A 63 4.75 -2.20 -8.02
C THR A 63 4.63 -3.37 -8.99
N GLU A 64 5.76 -3.77 -9.58
CA GLU A 64 5.85 -4.97 -10.42
C GLU A 64 5.68 -6.23 -9.56
N GLU A 65 6.23 -6.24 -8.34
CA GLU A 65 6.12 -7.34 -7.38
C GLU A 65 4.65 -7.72 -7.10
N CYS A 66 3.74 -6.76 -7.02
CA CYS A 66 2.33 -7.01 -6.78
C CYS A 66 1.56 -7.30 -8.06
N LEU A 67 1.41 -6.31 -8.96
CA LEU A 67 0.48 -6.45 -10.08
C LEU A 67 0.96 -7.40 -11.19
N LEU A 68 2.26 -7.69 -11.28
CA LEU A 68 2.81 -8.68 -12.20
C LEU A 68 3.08 -10.02 -11.52
N ASN A 69 2.71 -10.18 -10.24
CA ASN A 69 2.82 -11.46 -9.55
C ASN A 69 1.91 -12.51 -10.23
N PRO A 70 2.43 -13.73 -10.50
CA PRO A 70 1.61 -14.80 -11.08
C PRO A 70 0.36 -15.16 -10.27
N ASN A 71 0.35 -14.84 -8.98
CA ASN A 71 -0.77 -15.09 -8.09
C ASN A 71 -1.88 -14.03 -8.12
N ARG A 72 -1.81 -13.05 -9.03
CA ARG A 72 -2.87 -12.05 -9.24
C ARG A 72 -3.57 -12.27 -10.59
N ASN A 73 -2.92 -11.87 -11.68
CA ASN A 73 -3.52 -11.86 -13.02
C ASN A 73 -2.59 -12.54 -14.06
N PRO A 74 -2.26 -13.85 -13.90
CA PRO A 74 -1.27 -14.52 -14.76
C PRO A 74 -1.67 -14.60 -16.23
N GLN A 75 -2.97 -14.41 -16.53
CA GLN A 75 -3.51 -14.43 -17.89
C GLN A 75 -3.32 -13.09 -18.63
N LEU A 76 -2.92 -12.02 -17.93
CA LEU A 76 -2.78 -10.68 -18.49
C LEU A 76 -1.31 -10.27 -18.64
N SER A 77 -1.00 -9.66 -19.77
CA SER A 77 0.28 -8.95 -19.93
C SER A 77 0.29 -7.61 -19.19
N LYS A 78 1.48 -7.06 -18.92
CA LYS A 78 1.64 -5.72 -18.33
C LYS A 78 0.84 -4.66 -19.09
N ALA A 79 0.88 -4.68 -20.42
CA ALA A 79 0.13 -3.73 -21.27
C ALA A 79 -1.39 -3.86 -21.07
N GLN A 80 -1.92 -5.07 -20.96
CA GLN A 80 -3.35 -5.29 -20.71
C GLN A 80 -3.77 -4.83 -19.31
N ILE A 81 -2.92 -5.03 -18.30
CA ILE A 81 -3.15 -4.49 -16.95
C ILE A 81 -3.17 -2.95 -17.01
N GLU A 82 -2.21 -2.33 -17.68
CA GLU A 82 -2.18 -0.87 -17.85
C GLU A 82 -3.43 -0.33 -18.55
N ASP A 83 -3.91 -1.02 -19.59
CA ASP A 83 -5.13 -0.61 -20.31
C ASP A 83 -6.37 -0.67 -19.41
N LEU A 84 -6.48 -1.70 -18.55
CA LEU A 84 -7.54 -1.79 -17.56
C LEU A 84 -7.43 -0.67 -16.51
N LEU A 85 -6.23 -0.40 -15.99
CA LEU A 85 -6.02 0.70 -15.04
C LEU A 85 -6.40 2.06 -15.64
N ARG A 86 -6.04 2.32 -16.92
CA ARG A 86 -6.43 3.54 -17.63
C ARG A 86 -7.94 3.65 -17.79
N ALA A 87 -8.58 2.55 -18.18
CA ALA A 87 -10.03 2.51 -18.45
C ALA A 87 -10.87 2.73 -17.18
N TYR A 88 -10.51 2.08 -16.07
CA TYR A 88 -11.29 2.11 -14.84
C TYR A 88 -10.93 3.26 -13.88
N LEU A 89 -9.68 3.72 -13.88
CA LEU A 89 -9.21 4.77 -12.97
C LEU A 89 -8.99 6.12 -13.64
N ASN A 90 -9.18 6.20 -14.97
CA ASN A 90 -8.98 7.45 -15.73
C ASN A 90 -7.58 8.05 -15.52
N VAL A 91 -6.54 7.21 -15.63
CA VAL A 91 -5.13 7.59 -15.55
C VAL A 91 -4.45 7.51 -16.91
N ASP A 92 -3.47 8.37 -17.14
CA ASP A 92 -2.72 8.43 -18.39
C ASP A 92 -1.30 7.84 -18.22
N THR A 93 -0.68 8.14 -17.10
CA THR A 93 0.70 7.74 -16.77
C THR A 93 0.73 6.75 -15.63
N ILE A 94 1.38 5.61 -15.87
CA ILE A 94 1.58 4.57 -14.85
C ILE A 94 3.08 4.43 -14.59
N ILE A 95 3.47 4.67 -13.34
CA ILE A 95 4.86 4.54 -12.88
C ILE A 95 4.98 3.22 -12.12
N TRP A 96 5.91 2.38 -12.57
CA TRP A 96 6.16 1.06 -11.99
C TRP A 96 7.40 1.09 -11.11
N LEU A 97 7.23 0.81 -9.82
CA LEU A 97 8.32 0.46 -8.91
C LEU A 97 8.61 -1.04 -9.02
N GLY A 98 9.82 -1.48 -8.68
CA GLY A 98 10.18 -2.88 -8.74
C GLY A 98 9.49 -3.67 -7.64
N ARG A 99 9.79 -3.34 -6.38
CA ARG A 99 9.32 -4.04 -5.19
C ARG A 99 8.65 -3.10 -4.19
N GLY A 100 7.83 -3.68 -3.29
CA GLY A 100 7.31 -3.00 -2.11
C GLY A 100 8.23 -3.13 -0.90
N VAL A 101 7.69 -2.95 0.31
CA VAL A 101 8.47 -3.08 1.55
C VAL A 101 8.89 -4.54 1.74
N TYR A 102 10.10 -4.75 2.25
CA TYR A 102 10.68 -6.08 2.48
C TYR A 102 9.78 -6.94 3.38
N LEU A 103 9.49 -8.14 2.92
CA LEU A 103 8.58 -9.11 3.55
C LEU A 103 7.13 -8.62 3.72
N ASP A 104 6.67 -7.73 2.86
CA ASP A 104 5.25 -7.40 2.79
C ASP A 104 4.44 -8.60 2.31
N GLU A 105 3.55 -9.08 3.16
CA GLU A 105 2.72 -10.27 2.92
C GLU A 105 1.74 -10.09 1.76
N THR A 106 1.46 -8.85 1.38
CA THR A 106 0.57 -8.53 0.26
C THR A 106 1.29 -8.58 -1.09
N ASN A 107 2.52 -9.09 -1.14
CA ASN A 107 3.41 -9.11 -2.28
C ASN A 107 3.81 -7.69 -2.74
N GLY A 108 4.21 -6.86 -1.79
CA GLY A 108 4.80 -5.56 -2.07
C GLY A 108 3.81 -4.51 -2.52
N HIS A 109 2.71 -4.34 -1.79
CA HIS A 109 1.79 -3.23 -1.98
C HIS A 109 2.51 -1.88 -1.99
N VAL A 110 2.11 -1.01 -2.91
CA VAL A 110 2.75 0.29 -3.10
C VAL A 110 2.51 1.24 -1.93
N ASP A 111 1.41 1.10 -1.19
CA ASP A 111 1.03 1.95 -0.06
C ASP A 111 1.92 1.80 1.18
N ASN A 112 2.73 0.74 1.25
CA ASN A 112 3.75 0.56 2.26
C ASN A 112 5.09 1.22 1.88
N ILE A 113 5.38 1.40 0.60
CA ILE A 113 6.65 1.95 0.14
C ILE A 113 6.57 3.42 -0.27
N ILE A 114 5.45 3.87 -0.88
CA ILE A 114 5.23 5.28 -1.22
C ILE A 114 3.84 5.76 -0.81
N ASN A 115 3.73 7.09 -0.67
CA ASN A 115 2.45 7.78 -0.62
C ASN A 115 2.54 9.09 -1.42
N ILE A 116 1.52 9.40 -2.20
CA ILE A 116 1.46 10.67 -2.95
C ILE A 116 0.95 11.75 -2.00
N VAL A 117 1.85 12.65 -1.60
CA VAL A 117 1.54 13.78 -0.71
C VAL A 117 0.61 14.79 -1.39
N ARG A 118 0.92 15.09 -2.63
CA ARG A 118 0.17 15.92 -3.60
C ARG A 118 0.74 15.66 -5.00
N PRO A 119 0.04 16.07 -6.06
CA PRO A 119 0.55 15.88 -7.42
C PRO A 119 1.98 16.39 -7.59
N GLY A 120 2.87 15.52 -8.08
CA GLY A 120 4.28 15.80 -8.28
C GLY A 120 5.17 15.60 -7.02
N VAL A 121 4.60 15.28 -5.85
CA VAL A 121 5.37 15.10 -4.58
C VAL A 121 5.04 13.75 -3.94
N VAL A 122 6.07 12.96 -3.67
CA VAL A 122 5.98 11.58 -3.15
C VAL A 122 6.80 11.45 -1.87
N ALA A 123 6.22 10.84 -0.85
CA ALA A 123 6.94 10.34 0.32
C ALA A 123 7.35 8.88 0.07
N LEU A 124 8.58 8.52 0.39
CA LEU A 124 9.20 7.21 0.13
C LEU A 124 9.75 6.63 1.43
N THR A 125 9.42 5.38 1.74
CA THR A 125 10.05 4.59 2.81
C THR A 125 11.56 4.49 2.56
N TRP A 126 12.37 4.79 3.58
CA TRP A 126 13.82 4.87 3.45
C TRP A 126 14.57 4.23 4.61
N THR A 127 15.74 3.70 4.34
CA THR A 127 16.74 3.34 5.34
C THR A 127 18.13 3.72 4.83
N ASP A 128 19.01 4.14 5.73
CA ASP A 128 20.43 4.37 5.44
C ASP A 128 21.28 3.13 5.76
N ASP A 129 20.71 2.12 6.42
CA ASP A 129 21.40 0.85 6.70
C ASP A 129 21.49 -0.01 5.45
N ARG A 130 22.68 -0.08 4.87
CA ARG A 130 22.99 -0.88 3.68
C ARG A 130 22.94 -2.40 3.91
N ASN A 131 22.90 -2.84 5.15
CA ASN A 131 22.75 -4.25 5.50
C ASN A 131 21.28 -4.66 5.61
N ASP A 132 20.34 -3.69 5.74
CA ASP A 132 18.92 -3.98 5.68
C ASP A 132 18.50 -4.22 4.22
N PRO A 133 17.84 -5.35 3.89
CA PRO A 133 17.34 -5.62 2.54
C PRO A 133 16.44 -4.50 1.97
N GLN A 134 15.79 -3.72 2.82
CA GLN A 134 15.00 -2.57 2.43
C GLN A 134 15.82 -1.49 1.72
N TRP A 135 17.13 -1.39 1.99
CA TRP A 135 17.97 -0.38 1.36
C TRP A 135 17.97 -0.48 -0.17
N GLU A 136 18.17 -1.69 -0.70
CA GLU A 136 18.17 -1.92 -2.16
C GLU A 136 16.80 -1.59 -2.77
N ILE A 137 15.72 -1.99 -2.09
CA ILE A 137 14.35 -1.74 -2.53
C ILE A 137 14.06 -0.24 -2.59
N SER A 138 14.37 0.48 -1.52
CA SER A 138 14.13 1.92 -1.44
C SER A 138 15.00 2.70 -2.43
N ASN A 139 16.23 2.25 -2.69
CA ASN A 139 17.12 2.89 -3.66
C ASN A 139 16.61 2.70 -5.10
N ASP A 140 16.20 1.48 -5.50
CA ASP A 140 15.58 1.23 -6.81
C ASP A 140 14.31 2.09 -6.99
N ALA A 141 13.46 2.14 -5.96
CA ALA A 141 12.26 2.97 -6.00
C ALA A 141 12.59 4.46 -6.16
N TYR A 142 13.59 4.95 -5.44
CA TYR A 142 14.06 6.34 -5.54
C TYR A 142 14.58 6.68 -6.94
N GLU A 143 15.38 5.80 -7.53
CA GLU A 143 15.92 5.99 -8.88
C GLU A 143 14.79 6.02 -9.93
N ARG A 144 13.84 5.09 -9.86
CA ARG A 144 12.67 5.05 -10.76
C ARG A 144 11.79 6.30 -10.62
N LEU A 145 11.48 6.72 -9.40
CA LEU A 145 10.66 7.91 -9.14
C LEU A 145 11.32 9.19 -9.65
N THR A 146 12.61 9.38 -9.37
CA THR A 146 13.34 10.58 -9.81
C THR A 146 13.58 10.63 -11.31
N ALA A 147 13.65 9.49 -11.97
CA ALA A 147 13.72 9.40 -13.44
C ALA A 147 12.38 9.69 -14.11
N ALA A 148 11.25 9.37 -13.45
CA ALA A 148 9.92 9.50 -14.00
C ALA A 148 9.44 10.96 -14.13
N THR A 149 8.34 11.11 -14.86
CA THR A 149 7.50 12.31 -14.90
C THR A 149 6.06 11.90 -14.70
N ASP A 150 5.27 12.75 -14.07
CA ASP A 150 3.84 12.54 -13.91
C ASP A 150 3.05 12.83 -15.21
N ALA A 151 1.74 12.63 -15.18
CA ALA A 151 0.86 12.84 -16.33
C ALA A 151 0.81 14.31 -16.82
N ARG A 152 1.29 15.26 -16.03
CA ARG A 152 1.41 16.68 -16.40
C ARG A 152 2.82 17.08 -16.81
N GLY A 153 3.75 16.10 -16.96
CA GLY A 153 5.13 16.33 -17.35
C GLY A 153 6.03 16.88 -16.24
N ARG A 154 5.59 16.88 -14.96
CA ARG A 154 6.40 17.34 -13.83
C ARG A 154 7.36 16.24 -13.41
N LYS A 155 8.60 16.59 -13.07
CA LYS A 155 9.50 15.71 -12.34
C LYS A 155 8.97 15.50 -10.92
N LEU A 156 9.12 14.28 -10.40
CA LEU A 156 8.70 13.98 -9.04
C LEU A 156 9.71 14.50 -8.02
N GLU A 157 9.22 15.21 -7.02
CA GLU A 157 9.94 15.53 -5.80
C GLU A 157 9.77 14.38 -4.82
N VAL A 158 10.86 13.71 -4.43
CA VAL A 158 10.83 12.50 -3.59
C VAL A 158 11.42 12.81 -2.21
N HIS A 159 10.56 12.69 -1.19
CA HIS A 159 10.93 12.87 0.21
C HIS A 159 11.14 11.52 0.89
N ARG A 160 12.33 11.30 1.41
CA ARG A 160 12.72 10.08 2.11
C ARG A 160 12.25 10.17 3.56
N ILE A 161 11.42 9.23 3.98
CA ILE A 161 10.96 9.09 5.37
C ILE A 161 11.59 7.82 5.93
N HIS A 162 12.42 7.99 6.94
CA HIS A 162 13.11 6.85 7.56
C HIS A 162 12.09 5.86 8.11
N GLN A 163 12.24 4.57 7.78
CA GLN A 163 11.36 3.51 8.28
C GLN A 163 11.61 3.27 9.78
N PRO A 164 10.69 2.61 10.51
CA PRO A 164 10.99 2.08 11.83
C PRO A 164 12.09 1.02 11.74
N GLY A 165 12.79 0.78 12.84
CA GLY A 165 13.69 -0.36 12.95
C GLY A 165 12.96 -1.68 12.68
N PRO A 166 13.70 -2.79 12.46
CA PRO A 166 13.09 -4.09 12.25
C PRO A 166 12.15 -4.48 13.39
N ILE A 167 10.88 -4.71 13.08
CA ILE A 167 9.85 -5.14 14.04
C ILE A 167 9.64 -6.64 13.84
N TYR A 168 9.61 -7.39 14.94
CA TYR A 168 9.44 -8.85 14.90
C TYR A 168 8.25 -9.29 15.72
N ILE A 169 7.61 -10.40 15.31
CA ILE A 169 6.54 -11.05 16.06
C ILE A 169 7.13 -11.64 17.34
N THR A 170 6.53 -11.34 18.48
CA THR A 170 6.91 -11.90 19.78
C THR A 170 6.30 -13.30 19.99
N GLU A 171 6.81 -14.04 20.97
CA GLU A 171 6.24 -15.35 21.36
C GLU A 171 4.79 -15.22 21.84
N GLU A 172 4.47 -14.16 22.56
CA GLU A 172 3.11 -13.89 23.05
C GLU A 172 2.14 -13.65 21.88
N GLU A 173 2.52 -12.82 20.92
CA GLU A 173 1.72 -12.50 19.74
C GLU A 173 1.51 -13.72 18.82
N ALA A 174 2.55 -14.54 18.62
CA ALA A 174 2.46 -15.74 17.81
C ALA A 174 1.57 -16.83 18.43
N ARG A 175 1.59 -16.94 19.79
CA ARG A 175 0.84 -17.96 20.52
C ARG A 175 -0.68 -17.78 20.38
N ASP A 176 -1.14 -16.55 20.23
CA ASP A 176 -2.58 -16.23 20.22
C ASP A 176 -3.18 -16.33 18.81
N VAL A 177 -2.40 -16.82 17.83
CA VAL A 177 -2.86 -17.05 16.46
C VAL A 177 -3.15 -18.52 16.24
N ASP A 178 -4.40 -18.85 15.93
CA ASP A 178 -4.81 -20.21 15.58
C ASP A 178 -4.21 -20.62 14.23
N ALA A 179 -3.48 -21.72 14.20
CA ALA A 179 -2.99 -22.32 12.97
C ALA A 179 -4.15 -23.03 12.24
N VAL A 180 -4.69 -22.39 11.22
CA VAL A 180 -5.76 -22.94 10.38
C VAL A 180 -5.19 -23.31 9.01
N ALA A 181 -5.59 -24.49 8.49
CA ALA A 181 -5.18 -24.91 7.17
C ALA A 181 -5.66 -23.89 6.10
N GLY A 182 -4.76 -23.46 5.22
CA GLY A 182 -5.05 -22.46 4.19
C GLY A 182 -4.83 -21.02 4.64
N THR A 183 -4.25 -20.78 5.83
CA THR A 183 -3.83 -19.45 6.27
C THR A 183 -2.31 -19.34 6.36
N LEU A 184 -1.80 -18.13 6.19
CA LEU A 184 -0.37 -17.86 6.38
C LEU A 184 -0.03 -17.94 7.88
N PRO A 185 0.96 -18.75 8.29
CA PRO A 185 1.35 -18.85 9.69
C PRO A 185 2.00 -17.56 10.19
N ARG A 186 1.85 -17.28 11.49
CA ARG A 186 2.50 -16.18 12.21
C ARG A 186 3.49 -16.80 13.19
N ASN A 187 4.79 -16.73 12.91
CA ASN A 187 5.80 -17.36 13.76
C ASN A 187 6.56 -16.31 14.57
N THR A 188 6.95 -16.70 15.78
CA THR A 188 7.87 -15.90 16.60
C THR A 188 9.15 -15.59 15.80
N GLY A 189 9.52 -14.31 15.75
CA GLY A 189 10.71 -13.86 15.05
C GLY A 189 10.50 -13.54 13.57
N ASP A 190 9.31 -13.74 13.01
CA ASP A 190 9.00 -13.24 11.67
C ASP A 190 9.03 -11.71 11.67
N ARG A 191 9.70 -11.12 10.68
CA ARG A 191 9.79 -9.66 10.54
C ARG A 191 8.51 -9.13 9.90
N LEU A 192 7.97 -8.08 10.51
CA LEU A 192 6.79 -7.37 10.04
C LEU A 192 7.18 -6.21 9.11
N ALA A 193 6.35 -5.92 8.12
CA ALA A 193 6.54 -4.85 7.14
C ALA A 193 6.06 -3.48 7.70
N GLY A 194 6.69 -3.02 8.79
CA GLY A 194 6.36 -1.73 9.42
C GLY A 194 6.76 -0.54 8.54
N SER A 195 5.84 0.39 8.32
CA SER A 195 6.09 1.58 7.52
C SER A 195 5.30 2.79 8.00
N TYR A 196 5.97 3.93 8.22
CA TYR A 196 5.30 5.22 8.47
C TYR A 196 4.58 5.75 7.24
N ILE A 197 4.92 5.26 6.04
CA ILE A 197 4.33 5.70 4.77
C ILE A 197 2.90 5.16 4.60
N ASN A 198 2.56 4.09 5.26
CA ASN A 198 1.19 3.56 5.26
C ASN A 198 0.25 4.38 6.15
N TYR A 199 0.28 5.71 5.99
CA TYR A 199 -0.59 6.66 6.67
C TYR A 199 -1.86 6.92 5.86
N TYR A 200 -2.92 7.35 6.54
CA TYR A 200 -4.15 7.81 5.90
C TYR A 200 -4.20 9.35 5.87
N ALA A 201 -4.32 9.93 4.68
CA ALA A 201 -4.48 11.37 4.49
C ALA A 201 -5.95 11.69 4.19
N CYS A 202 -6.58 12.47 5.07
CA CYS A 202 -7.96 12.94 4.92
C CYS A 202 -8.04 14.47 4.95
N ASN A 203 -9.25 15.00 4.79
CA ASN A 203 -9.47 16.43 4.88
C ASN A 203 -9.11 16.96 6.28
N GLY A 204 -8.11 17.83 6.35
CA GLY A 204 -7.66 18.46 7.60
C GLY A 204 -6.73 17.60 8.48
N GLY A 205 -6.48 16.35 8.15
CA GLY A 205 -5.66 15.46 8.98
C GLY A 205 -4.83 14.44 8.22
N VAL A 206 -3.79 13.92 8.88
CA VAL A 206 -2.99 12.77 8.45
C VAL A 206 -2.83 11.84 9.64
N ILE A 207 -3.30 10.62 9.53
CA ILE A 207 -3.23 9.60 10.58
C ILE A 207 -2.03 8.70 10.28
N VAL A 208 -1.02 8.74 11.15
CA VAL A 208 0.27 8.08 10.91
C VAL A 208 0.46 6.92 11.90
N PRO A 209 0.79 5.72 11.40
CA PRO A 209 1.15 4.61 12.29
C PRO A 209 2.45 4.94 13.03
N VAL A 210 2.51 4.61 14.34
CA VAL A 210 3.72 4.65 15.16
C VAL A 210 3.88 3.33 15.90
N PHE A 211 5.13 2.99 16.22
CA PHE A 211 5.47 1.64 16.69
C PHE A 211 6.22 1.66 18.04
N GLY A 212 6.38 2.83 18.69
CA GLY A 212 7.24 3.00 19.86
C GLY A 212 8.73 2.95 19.51
N ASP A 213 9.07 3.25 18.26
CA ASP A 213 10.42 3.20 17.72
C ASP A 213 11.13 4.56 17.88
N ALA A 214 12.47 4.53 17.92
CA ALA A 214 13.28 5.72 18.02
C ALA A 214 13.09 6.72 16.85
N HIS A 215 12.63 6.24 15.69
CA HIS A 215 12.36 7.05 14.50
C HIS A 215 10.96 7.67 14.46
N ASP A 216 10.03 7.28 15.34
CA ASP A 216 8.64 7.79 15.36
C ASP A 216 8.59 9.32 15.32
N ALA A 217 9.35 9.98 16.20
CA ALA A 217 9.32 11.45 16.30
C ALA A 217 9.85 12.14 15.02
N ALA A 218 10.91 11.61 14.44
CA ALA A 218 11.50 12.15 13.21
C ALA A 218 10.59 11.95 11.99
N ALA A 219 9.93 10.79 11.89
CA ALA A 219 8.96 10.51 10.83
C ALA A 219 7.76 11.44 10.93
N LEU A 220 7.18 11.63 12.12
CA LEU A 220 6.07 12.55 12.34
C LEU A 220 6.43 13.99 12.00
N GLN A 221 7.63 14.45 12.40
CA GLN A 221 8.12 15.79 12.06
C GLN A 221 8.26 15.98 10.54
N SER A 222 8.84 15.00 9.86
CA SER A 222 8.99 15.02 8.40
C SER A 222 7.66 15.07 7.68
N LEU A 223 6.71 14.23 8.08
CA LEU A 223 5.36 14.23 7.53
C LEU A 223 4.60 15.52 7.83
N GLN A 224 4.73 16.10 9.05
CA GLN A 224 4.14 17.40 9.34
C GLN A 224 4.69 18.52 8.44
N GLY A 225 5.97 18.45 8.07
CA GLY A 225 6.58 19.37 7.10
C GLY A 225 5.99 19.23 5.69
N LEU A 226 5.62 18.02 5.28
CA LEU A 226 4.97 17.76 3.99
C LEU A 226 3.49 18.18 3.95
N TYR A 227 2.84 18.21 5.11
CA TYR A 227 1.43 18.57 5.29
C TYR A 227 1.25 19.76 6.25
N PRO A 228 1.76 20.97 5.91
CA PRO A 228 1.73 22.11 6.82
C PRO A 228 0.30 22.58 7.18
N GLU A 229 -0.65 22.32 6.30
CA GLU A 229 -2.06 22.70 6.46
C GLU A 229 -2.92 21.61 7.15
N ARG A 230 -2.34 20.46 7.47
CA ARG A 230 -3.05 19.32 8.07
C ARG A 230 -2.43 18.93 9.39
N LYS A 231 -3.25 18.51 10.32
CA LYS A 231 -2.76 17.97 11.59
C LYS A 231 -2.27 16.53 11.39
N VAL A 232 -0.98 16.30 11.63
CA VAL A 232 -0.42 14.95 11.70
C VAL A 232 -0.70 14.36 13.09
N THR A 233 -1.39 13.22 13.12
CA THR A 233 -1.81 12.56 14.35
C THR A 233 -1.23 11.14 14.40
N PRO A 234 -0.36 10.83 15.38
CA PRO A 234 0.16 9.48 15.54
C PRO A 234 -0.91 8.54 16.13
N VAL A 235 -0.89 7.28 15.68
CA VAL A 235 -1.70 6.21 16.23
C VAL A 235 -0.80 4.99 16.46
N PRO A 236 -0.73 4.44 17.69
CA PRO A 236 -0.04 3.16 17.91
C PRO A 236 -0.65 2.08 17.01
N ALA A 237 0.19 1.45 16.19
CA ALA A 237 -0.28 0.58 15.11
C ALA A 237 0.33 -0.83 15.12
N ARG A 238 0.98 -1.24 16.22
CA ARG A 238 1.56 -2.58 16.31
C ARG A 238 0.50 -3.67 16.15
N GLU A 239 -0.66 -3.52 16.79
CA GLU A 239 -1.77 -4.48 16.70
C GLU A 239 -2.34 -4.58 15.27
N ILE A 240 -2.39 -3.45 14.56
CA ILE A 240 -2.82 -3.42 13.15
C ILE A 240 -1.77 -4.12 12.28
N LEU A 241 -0.49 -3.84 12.55
CA LEU A 241 0.63 -4.41 11.80
C LEU A 241 0.69 -5.94 11.90
N LEU A 242 0.32 -6.52 13.05
CA LEU A 242 0.18 -7.96 13.22
C LEU A 242 -0.88 -8.58 12.29
N GLY A 243 -1.84 -7.79 11.84
CA GLY A 243 -2.82 -8.19 10.81
C GLY A 243 -2.30 -8.14 9.37
N GLY A 244 -1.04 -7.77 9.14
CA GLY A 244 -0.40 -7.74 7.83
C GLY A 244 -0.45 -6.39 7.11
N GLY A 245 -0.84 -5.31 7.78
CA GLY A 245 -0.92 -3.97 7.20
C GLY A 245 -0.86 -2.88 8.25
N ASN A 246 -1.11 -1.64 7.84
CA ASN A 246 -1.11 -0.47 8.72
C ASN A 246 -2.38 0.38 8.50
N ILE A 247 -2.32 1.67 8.84
CA ILE A 247 -3.49 2.56 8.85
C ILE A 247 -4.13 2.70 7.46
N HIS A 248 -3.34 2.86 6.39
CA HIS A 248 -3.89 2.97 5.03
C HIS A 248 -4.60 1.68 4.61
N CYS A 249 -4.00 0.53 4.92
CA CYS A 249 -4.53 -0.78 4.54
C CYS A 249 -5.93 -1.08 5.11
N ILE A 250 -6.29 -0.50 6.25
CA ILE A 250 -7.62 -0.68 6.88
C ILE A 250 -8.60 0.47 6.56
N THR A 251 -8.27 1.32 5.59
CA THR A 251 -9.09 2.49 5.22
C THR A 251 -9.47 2.47 3.75
N GLN A 252 -10.59 3.11 3.43
CA GLN A 252 -11.03 3.38 2.06
C GLN A 252 -11.38 4.84 1.91
N GLN A 253 -10.76 5.52 0.95
CA GLN A 253 -11.09 6.91 0.64
C GLN A 253 -12.41 6.98 -0.13
N GLN A 254 -13.30 7.81 0.36
CA GLN A 254 -14.51 8.21 -0.36
C GLN A 254 -14.41 9.70 -0.69
N PRO A 255 -14.23 10.07 -1.96
CA PRO A 255 -14.16 11.46 -2.35
C PRO A 255 -15.44 12.20 -1.99
N ALA A 256 -15.31 13.43 -1.46
CA ALA A 256 -16.44 14.30 -1.28
C ALA A 256 -17.09 14.60 -2.64
N GLY A 257 -18.43 14.57 -2.70
CA GLY A 257 -19.22 14.85 -3.90
C GLY A 257 -19.22 16.31 -4.29
#